data_d80da6963aa65a9d7710b1b3555580b9
#
_entry.id   d80da6963aa65a9d7710b1b3555580b9
#
_cell.length_a   1.000
_cell.length_b   1.000
_cell.length_c   1.000
_cell.angle_alpha   90.00
_cell.angle_beta   90.00
_cell.angle_gamma   90.00
#
_symmetry.space_group_name_H-M   'P 1'
#
loop_
_entity.id
_entity.type
_entity.pdbx_description
1 polymer ?
#
loop_
_entity_poly.entity_id
_entity_poly.type
_entity_poly.pdbx_seq_one_letter_code
_entity_poly.pdbx_strand_id
1 'polypeptide(L)'
;SITALRQLIGERFLAFRRFRQKAVDAGTSCHWETDADFDLEWHVRLTALPGEAGTAELQRLVSQLASTALDHSKPLWQFHLVENYNGGSALIARVHHCYADGIALVQVLLSLTDVSPEPAPDENLADAWLKQDGDRITRRFFYPGRRQVDQAMKLGGRVLDGSRALYRDPGLATVIAREGGEIARELAQALTLSDDPPTALKRPLGVIKRCAWAEPLSLDEVKTVGRVLGCTVNDVLLACAAGALRDYLVERDEDPDGLILRATVPVNLRPLEHAKKLGNHFGLVFLELPVGQANPVARVLAVAENMNRIKSSRQALMTFGALATLGMTPTPVQRIALDIFSRK
;
A
#
# COMPACT_ATOMS: atom_id res chain seq x y z
N SER A 1 8.65 -10.69 -26.09
CA SER A 1 7.51 -10.49 -26.99
C SER A 1 6.18 -10.49 -26.24
N ILE A 2 5.16 -9.89 -26.80
CA ILE A 2 3.81 -9.86 -26.20
C ILE A 2 3.23 -11.27 -26.01
N THR A 3 3.51 -12.19 -26.93
CA THR A 3 3.03 -13.58 -26.85
C THR A 3 3.62 -14.29 -25.63
N ALA A 4 4.94 -14.16 -25.40
CA ALA A 4 5.59 -14.73 -24.21
C ALA A 4 5.07 -14.12 -22.91
N LEU A 5 4.80 -12.80 -22.90
CA LEU A 5 4.23 -12.14 -21.74
C LEU A 5 2.79 -12.63 -21.45
N ARG A 6 1.96 -12.78 -22.47
CA ARG A 6 0.60 -13.32 -22.31
C ARG A 6 0.62 -14.75 -21.77
N GLN A 7 1.53 -15.58 -22.26
CA GLN A 7 1.71 -16.94 -21.75
C GLN A 7 2.10 -16.90 -20.26
N LEU A 8 3.12 -16.13 -19.89
CA LEU A 8 3.57 -15.97 -18.51
C LEU A 8 2.45 -15.48 -17.56
N ILE A 9 1.70 -14.46 -18.00
CA ILE A 9 0.56 -13.94 -17.23
C ILE A 9 -0.53 -15.02 -17.09
N GLY A 10 -0.81 -15.78 -18.16
CA GLY A 10 -1.76 -16.88 -18.13
C GLY A 10 -1.41 -17.97 -17.14
N GLU A 11 -0.12 -18.35 -17.09
CA GLU A 11 0.38 -19.43 -16.25
C GLU A 11 0.57 -19.00 -14.78
N ARG A 12 1.16 -17.84 -14.52
CA ARG A 12 1.58 -17.43 -13.18
C ARG A 12 0.62 -16.43 -12.51
N PHE A 13 0.22 -15.36 -13.20
CA PHE A 13 -0.65 -14.33 -12.62
C PHE A 13 -2.10 -14.81 -12.49
N LEU A 14 -2.62 -15.48 -13.51
CA LEU A 14 -3.99 -16.02 -13.51
C LEU A 14 -4.13 -17.32 -12.72
N ALA A 15 -3.05 -17.88 -12.18
CA ALA A 15 -3.10 -18.89 -11.12
C ALA A 15 -3.79 -18.36 -9.85
N PHE A 16 -3.69 -17.06 -9.61
CA PHE A 16 -4.49 -16.38 -8.58
C PHE A 16 -5.90 -16.12 -9.11
N ARG A 17 -6.85 -17.01 -8.77
CA ARG A 17 -8.24 -16.96 -9.25
C ARG A 17 -8.88 -15.57 -9.15
N ARG A 18 -8.49 -14.76 -8.16
CA ARG A 18 -9.03 -13.42 -7.91
C ARG A 18 -8.86 -12.48 -9.11
N PHE A 19 -7.78 -12.61 -9.89
CA PHE A 19 -7.55 -11.78 -11.08
C PHE A 19 -8.43 -12.12 -12.29
N ARG A 20 -9.22 -13.19 -12.21
CA ARG A 20 -10.30 -13.49 -13.18
C ARG A 20 -11.64 -12.96 -12.70
N GLN A 21 -11.69 -12.24 -11.59
CA GLN A 21 -12.92 -11.76 -10.98
C GLN A 21 -12.99 -10.23 -11.05
N LYS A 22 -14.19 -9.73 -11.31
CA LYS A 22 -14.54 -8.31 -11.20
C LYS A 22 -15.17 -8.01 -9.85
N ALA A 23 -14.96 -6.80 -9.36
CA ALA A 23 -15.58 -6.32 -8.14
C ALA A 23 -16.93 -5.70 -8.49
N VAL A 24 -18.01 -6.28 -8.00
CA VAL A 24 -19.38 -5.84 -8.26
C VAL A 24 -19.92 -5.13 -7.02
N ASP A 25 -20.37 -3.89 -7.22
CA ASP A 25 -21.09 -3.13 -6.19
C ASP A 25 -22.59 -3.32 -6.39
N ALA A 26 -23.23 -4.05 -5.47
CA ALA A 26 -24.68 -4.26 -5.45
C ALA A 26 -25.42 -3.18 -4.62
N GLY A 27 -24.75 -2.05 -4.29
CA GLY A 27 -25.32 -0.93 -3.55
C GLY A 27 -25.35 -1.13 -2.03
N THR A 28 -25.70 -2.32 -1.56
CA THR A 28 -25.69 -2.69 -0.13
C THR A 28 -24.49 -3.54 0.27
N SER A 29 -23.84 -4.19 -0.70
CA SER A 29 -22.67 -5.05 -0.50
C SER A 29 -21.82 -5.11 -1.75
N CYS A 30 -20.51 -5.27 -1.58
CA CYS A 30 -19.58 -5.55 -2.67
C CYS A 30 -19.23 -7.04 -2.66
N HIS A 31 -19.18 -7.66 -3.83
CA HIS A 31 -18.79 -9.06 -3.97
C HIS A 31 -17.93 -9.28 -5.21
N TRP A 32 -17.30 -10.45 -5.27
CA TRP A 32 -16.47 -10.85 -6.40
C TRP A 32 -17.21 -11.78 -7.31
N GLU A 33 -17.26 -11.47 -8.60
CA GLU A 33 -17.88 -12.26 -9.64
C GLU A 33 -16.84 -12.68 -10.66
N THR A 34 -16.88 -13.94 -11.09
CA THR A 34 -16.01 -14.41 -12.19
C THR A 34 -16.46 -13.77 -13.50
N ASP A 35 -15.54 -13.14 -14.22
CA ASP A 35 -15.81 -12.57 -15.52
C ASP A 35 -15.96 -13.70 -16.55
N ALA A 36 -17.18 -13.90 -17.08
CA ALA A 36 -17.47 -14.93 -18.06
C ALA A 36 -16.87 -14.59 -19.45
N ASP A 37 -16.71 -13.29 -19.72
CA ASP A 37 -16.16 -12.75 -20.97
C ASP A 37 -14.70 -12.27 -20.78
N PHE A 38 -13.93 -13.01 -19.95
CA PHE A 38 -12.55 -12.67 -19.68
C PHE A 38 -11.70 -12.77 -20.94
N ASP A 39 -11.07 -11.65 -21.31
CA ASP A 39 -10.18 -11.53 -22.46
C ASP A 39 -8.78 -11.12 -22.03
N LEU A 40 -7.81 -12.03 -22.16
CA LEU A 40 -6.42 -11.77 -21.80
C LEU A 40 -5.78 -10.71 -22.72
N GLU A 41 -6.18 -10.61 -23.96
CA GLU A 41 -5.64 -9.62 -24.91
C GLU A 41 -6.05 -8.20 -24.53
N TRP A 42 -7.26 -8.04 -24.00
CA TRP A 42 -7.72 -6.77 -23.45
C TRP A 42 -6.92 -6.35 -22.22
N HIS A 43 -6.50 -7.30 -21.41
CA HIS A 43 -5.73 -7.06 -20.20
C HIS A 43 -4.22 -6.87 -20.42
N VAL A 44 -3.66 -7.52 -21.46
CA VAL A 44 -2.22 -7.51 -21.74
C VAL A 44 -1.98 -6.89 -23.11
N ARG A 45 -1.60 -5.63 -23.10
CA ARG A 45 -1.55 -4.77 -24.30
C ARG A 45 -0.13 -4.48 -24.73
N LEU A 46 0.06 -4.39 -26.04
CA LEU A 46 1.28 -3.88 -26.63
C LEU A 46 1.14 -2.36 -26.81
N THR A 47 2.19 -1.63 -26.46
CA THR A 47 2.23 -0.16 -26.55
C THR A 47 3.60 0.27 -27.07
N ALA A 48 3.65 1.34 -27.83
CA ALA A 48 4.89 1.97 -28.25
C ALA A 48 4.92 3.43 -27.78
N LEU A 49 6.12 3.91 -27.44
CA LEU A 49 6.36 5.31 -27.10
C LEU A 49 6.64 6.12 -28.36
N PRO A 50 6.17 7.37 -28.44
CA PRO A 50 6.52 8.29 -29.52
C PRO A 50 7.93 8.87 -29.35
N GLY A 51 8.42 9.50 -30.41
CA GLY A 51 9.67 10.27 -30.37
C GLY A 51 10.89 9.42 -30.06
N GLU A 52 11.71 9.87 -29.11
CA GLU A 52 12.95 9.19 -28.69
C GLU A 52 12.72 7.95 -27.82
N ALA A 53 11.47 7.72 -27.42
CA ALA A 53 11.06 6.57 -26.57
C ALA A 53 11.88 6.45 -25.27
N GLY A 54 12.24 7.60 -24.69
CA GLY A 54 13.04 7.71 -23.47
C GLY A 54 12.19 7.80 -22.19
N THR A 55 12.87 8.19 -21.11
CA THR A 55 12.24 8.30 -19.77
C THR A 55 11.10 9.29 -19.74
N ALA A 56 11.20 10.43 -20.42
CA ALA A 56 10.16 11.46 -20.46
C ALA A 56 8.87 10.94 -21.11
N GLU A 57 8.99 10.18 -22.21
CA GLU A 57 7.85 9.58 -22.92
C GLU A 57 7.19 8.51 -22.06
N LEU A 58 7.98 7.68 -21.37
CA LEU A 58 7.47 6.66 -20.46
C LEU A 58 6.75 7.29 -19.27
N GLN A 59 7.32 8.33 -18.62
CA GLN A 59 6.66 9.06 -17.53
C GLN A 59 5.34 9.69 -17.98
N ARG A 60 5.28 10.21 -19.21
CA ARG A 60 4.07 10.76 -19.80
C ARG A 60 3.00 9.70 -20.01
N LEU A 61 3.38 8.55 -20.57
CA LEU A 61 2.47 7.40 -20.73
C LEU A 61 1.93 6.90 -19.37
N VAL A 62 2.81 6.71 -18.38
CA VAL A 62 2.41 6.29 -17.02
C VAL A 62 1.45 7.31 -16.39
N SER A 63 1.71 8.61 -16.58
CA SER A 63 0.83 9.69 -16.09
C SER A 63 -0.56 9.64 -16.73
N GLN A 64 -0.65 9.38 -18.04
CA GLN A 64 -1.91 9.23 -18.75
C GLN A 64 -2.68 7.99 -18.26
N LEU A 65 -2.00 6.86 -18.11
CA LEU A 65 -2.60 5.65 -17.59
C LEU A 65 -3.07 5.81 -16.13
N ALA A 66 -2.31 6.50 -15.29
CA ALA A 66 -2.70 6.82 -13.92
C ALA A 66 -3.91 7.77 -13.83
N SER A 67 -4.10 8.63 -14.84
CA SER A 67 -5.23 9.58 -14.92
C SER A 67 -6.51 8.92 -15.47
N THR A 68 -6.42 7.72 -16.01
CA THR A 68 -7.56 7.00 -16.61
C THR A 68 -8.03 5.91 -15.65
N ALA A 69 -9.32 5.86 -15.35
CA ALA A 69 -9.88 4.77 -14.53
C ALA A 69 -9.75 3.42 -15.25
N LEU A 70 -9.62 2.34 -14.47
CA LEU A 70 -9.80 0.99 -14.97
C LEU A 70 -11.30 0.74 -15.23
N ASP A 71 -11.61 -0.09 -16.23
CA ASP A 71 -12.97 -0.43 -16.60
C ASP A 71 -13.59 -1.38 -15.57
N HIS A 72 -14.61 -0.91 -14.84
CA HIS A 72 -15.29 -1.67 -13.79
C HIS A 72 -16.16 -2.84 -14.35
N SER A 73 -16.41 -2.90 -15.63
CA SER A 73 -17.08 -4.04 -16.25
C SER A 73 -16.16 -5.26 -16.42
N LYS A 74 -14.86 -5.08 -16.17
CA LYS A 74 -13.80 -6.09 -16.31
C LYS A 74 -13.03 -6.25 -14.99
N PRO A 75 -12.21 -7.29 -14.83
CA PRO A 75 -11.21 -7.35 -13.78
C PRO A 75 -10.30 -6.13 -13.80
N LEU A 76 -10.11 -5.49 -12.62
CA LEU A 76 -9.50 -4.16 -12.49
C LEU A 76 -7.96 -4.22 -12.51
N TRP A 77 -7.40 -4.72 -13.60
CA TRP A 77 -5.94 -4.72 -13.82
C TRP A 77 -5.62 -4.72 -15.31
N GLN A 78 -4.45 -4.20 -15.67
CA GLN A 78 -3.90 -4.20 -17.02
C GLN A 78 -2.37 -4.24 -16.98
N PHE A 79 -1.77 -4.93 -17.93
CA PHE A 79 -0.35 -4.86 -18.24
C PHE A 79 -0.15 -4.21 -19.60
N HIS A 80 0.82 -3.29 -19.70
CA HIS A 80 1.23 -2.67 -20.97
C HIS A 80 2.71 -3.00 -21.20
N LEU A 81 2.99 -3.75 -22.25
CA LEU A 81 4.35 -3.99 -22.74
C LEU A 81 4.73 -2.85 -23.68
N VAL A 82 5.74 -2.10 -23.30
CA VAL A 82 6.33 -1.05 -24.14
C VAL A 82 7.61 -1.63 -24.75
N GLU A 83 7.64 -1.87 -26.08
CA GLU A 83 8.74 -2.59 -26.73
C GLU A 83 9.92 -1.72 -27.14
N ASN A 84 9.75 -0.40 -27.18
CA ASN A 84 10.78 0.52 -27.71
C ASN A 84 11.38 1.46 -26.67
N TYR A 85 11.35 1.11 -25.38
CA TYR A 85 11.89 1.98 -24.32
C TYR A 85 13.41 1.88 -24.23
N ASN A 86 14.14 2.99 -24.50
CA ASN A 86 15.61 3.08 -24.39
C ASN A 86 16.36 1.92 -25.08
N GLY A 87 15.91 1.48 -26.25
CA GLY A 87 16.49 0.35 -26.97
C GLY A 87 16.17 -1.02 -26.37
N GLY A 88 15.36 -1.07 -25.36
CA GLY A 88 14.83 -2.28 -24.72
C GLY A 88 13.31 -2.22 -24.58
N SER A 89 12.79 -2.72 -23.47
CA SER A 89 11.35 -2.72 -23.19
C SER A 89 11.05 -2.35 -21.74
N ALA A 90 9.84 -1.84 -21.50
CA ALA A 90 9.31 -1.59 -20.17
C ALA A 90 7.95 -2.28 -19.99
N LEU A 91 7.70 -2.78 -18.79
CA LEU A 91 6.41 -3.35 -18.40
C LEU A 91 5.71 -2.44 -17.39
N ILE A 92 4.52 -1.95 -17.75
CA ILE A 92 3.68 -1.17 -16.85
C ILE A 92 2.56 -2.06 -16.34
N ALA A 93 2.52 -2.29 -15.02
CA ALA A 93 1.45 -3.02 -14.35
C ALA A 93 0.51 -2.04 -13.66
N ARG A 94 -0.76 -2.11 -13.99
CA ARG A 94 -1.85 -1.36 -13.34
C ARG A 94 -2.74 -2.36 -12.62
N VAL A 95 -2.82 -2.26 -11.31
CA VAL A 95 -3.65 -3.16 -10.50
C VAL A 95 -4.41 -2.32 -9.48
N HIS A 96 -5.73 -2.47 -9.42
CA HIS A 96 -6.53 -1.79 -8.41
C HIS A 96 -6.31 -2.39 -7.02
N HIS A 97 -6.18 -1.56 -6.01
CA HIS A 97 -5.87 -1.96 -4.64
C HIS A 97 -6.94 -2.84 -3.95
N CYS A 98 -8.12 -2.99 -4.55
CA CYS A 98 -9.14 -3.90 -4.02
C CYS A 98 -8.70 -5.38 -4.01
N TYR A 99 -7.73 -5.78 -4.87
CA TYR A 99 -7.24 -7.15 -4.93
C TYR A 99 -6.38 -7.54 -3.74
N ALA A 100 -5.48 -6.66 -3.34
CA ALA A 100 -4.53 -6.94 -2.27
C ALA A 100 -3.79 -5.67 -1.82
N ASP A 101 -3.21 -5.73 -0.63
CA ASP A 101 -2.27 -4.73 -0.13
C ASP A 101 -0.93 -4.75 -0.89
N GLY A 102 -0.10 -3.71 -0.67
CA GLY A 102 1.16 -3.54 -1.39
C GLY A 102 2.10 -4.73 -1.25
N ILE A 103 2.20 -5.34 -0.07
CA ILE A 103 3.08 -6.51 0.15
C ILE A 103 2.60 -7.71 -0.66
N ALA A 104 1.31 -8.01 -0.64
CA ALA A 104 0.75 -9.10 -1.42
C ALA A 104 0.86 -8.85 -2.92
N LEU A 105 0.67 -7.61 -3.40
CA LEU A 105 0.88 -7.27 -4.82
C LEU A 105 2.34 -7.40 -5.24
N VAL A 106 3.29 -6.98 -4.40
CA VAL A 106 4.73 -7.20 -4.65
C VAL A 106 5.02 -8.69 -4.77
N GLN A 107 4.49 -9.54 -3.87
CA GLN A 107 4.65 -11.00 -3.96
C GLN A 107 4.09 -11.58 -5.28
N VAL A 108 2.92 -11.10 -5.71
CA VAL A 108 2.34 -11.50 -6.99
C VAL A 108 3.24 -11.08 -8.16
N LEU A 109 3.75 -9.85 -8.16
CA LEU A 109 4.65 -9.38 -9.23
C LEU A 109 5.98 -10.12 -9.23
N LEU A 110 6.55 -10.42 -8.06
CA LEU A 110 7.76 -11.23 -7.93
C LEU A 110 7.55 -12.66 -8.41
N SER A 111 6.34 -13.23 -8.28
CA SER A 111 6.03 -14.55 -8.81
C SER A 111 6.03 -14.62 -10.35
N LEU A 112 6.03 -13.48 -11.03
CA LEU A 112 6.17 -13.39 -12.49
C LEU A 112 7.63 -13.40 -12.96
N THR A 113 8.58 -13.28 -12.05
CA THR A 113 10.02 -13.20 -12.36
C THR A 113 10.76 -14.40 -11.80
N ASP A 114 11.90 -14.68 -12.39
CA ASP A 114 12.79 -15.77 -11.99
C ASP A 114 14.06 -15.20 -11.39
N VAL A 115 14.78 -16.01 -10.60
CA VAL A 115 16.03 -15.62 -9.93
C VAL A 115 17.19 -15.52 -10.91
N SER A 116 17.13 -16.30 -12.02
CA SER A 116 18.15 -16.35 -13.06
C SER A 116 17.50 -16.37 -14.45
N PRO A 117 18.25 -16.03 -15.51
CA PRO A 117 17.78 -16.16 -16.89
C PRO A 117 17.44 -17.60 -17.31
N GLU A 118 18.04 -18.58 -16.66
CA GLU A 118 17.77 -20.02 -16.85
C GLU A 118 17.23 -20.61 -15.54
N PRO A 119 15.96 -20.34 -15.20
CA PRO A 119 15.40 -20.77 -13.93
C PRO A 119 15.17 -22.29 -13.89
N ALA A 120 15.39 -22.88 -12.72
CA ALA A 120 14.83 -24.21 -12.45
C ALA A 120 13.30 -24.13 -12.44
N PRO A 121 12.58 -25.16 -12.90
CA PRO A 121 11.13 -25.13 -13.11
C PRO A 121 10.29 -24.67 -11.92
N ASP A 122 10.79 -24.81 -10.70
CA ASP A 122 10.08 -24.51 -9.44
C ASP A 122 10.61 -23.29 -8.66
N GLU A 123 11.64 -22.60 -9.17
CA GLU A 123 12.21 -21.43 -8.46
C GLU A 123 11.73 -20.12 -9.09
N ASN A 124 10.82 -19.43 -8.41
CA ASN A 124 10.49 -18.05 -8.74
C ASN A 124 11.03 -17.08 -7.68
N LEU A 125 11.17 -15.81 -8.06
CA LEU A 125 11.75 -14.78 -7.20
C LEU A 125 10.97 -14.59 -5.89
N ALA A 126 9.66 -14.77 -5.90
CA ALA A 126 8.84 -14.68 -4.69
C ALA A 126 9.18 -15.76 -3.67
N ASP A 127 9.41 -17.00 -4.13
CA ASP A 127 9.81 -18.10 -3.26
C ASP A 127 11.22 -17.94 -2.73
N ALA A 128 12.15 -17.48 -3.58
CA ALA A 128 13.53 -17.18 -3.18
C ALA A 128 13.57 -16.01 -2.16
N TRP A 129 12.78 -14.96 -2.38
CA TRP A 129 12.67 -13.82 -1.46
C TRP A 129 12.09 -14.24 -0.11
N LEU A 130 11.06 -15.08 -0.09
CA LEU A 130 10.48 -15.62 1.14
C LEU A 130 11.47 -16.47 1.92
N LYS A 131 12.32 -17.23 1.23
CA LYS A 131 13.33 -18.10 1.85
C LYS A 131 14.53 -17.30 2.42
N GLN A 132 15.01 -16.27 1.71
CA GLN A 132 16.25 -15.55 2.07
C GLN A 132 16.03 -14.29 2.92
N ASP A 133 15.12 -13.42 2.53
CA ASP A 133 14.97 -12.09 3.09
C ASP A 133 13.60 -11.81 3.69
N GLY A 134 12.59 -12.59 3.34
CA GLY A 134 11.23 -12.41 3.86
C GLY A 134 11.19 -12.41 5.38
N ASP A 135 12.07 -13.18 6.02
CA ASP A 135 12.18 -13.26 7.47
C ASP A 135 12.95 -12.06 8.08
N ARG A 136 13.95 -11.52 7.39
CA ARG A 136 14.79 -10.43 7.90
C ARG A 136 14.21 -9.04 7.65
N ILE A 137 13.78 -8.77 6.43
CA ILE A 137 13.27 -7.44 6.03
C ILE A 137 11.85 -7.25 6.56
N THR A 138 10.98 -8.24 6.40
CA THR A 138 9.60 -8.17 6.88
C THR A 138 9.50 -8.15 8.39
N ARG A 139 10.25 -8.96 9.13
CA ARG A 139 10.26 -8.91 10.60
C ARG A 139 10.78 -7.59 11.16
N ARG A 140 11.75 -6.96 10.51
CA ARG A 140 12.37 -5.74 11.01
C ARG A 140 11.57 -4.48 10.67
N PHE A 141 10.80 -4.49 9.58
CA PHE A 141 10.13 -3.30 9.05
C PHE A 141 8.59 -3.31 9.16
N PHE A 142 7.94 -4.48 9.22
CA PHE A 142 6.50 -4.57 9.01
C PHE A 142 5.75 -5.42 10.03
N TYR A 143 6.41 -6.06 11.00
CA TYR A 143 5.71 -6.93 11.95
C TYR A 143 5.74 -6.38 13.37
N PRO A 144 4.58 -6.03 13.93
CA PRO A 144 4.37 -6.08 15.37
C PRO A 144 4.58 -7.54 15.83
N GLY A 145 5.11 -7.74 17.04
CA GLY A 145 5.47 -9.08 17.51
C GLY A 145 4.35 -10.10 17.34
N ARG A 146 4.70 -11.37 17.12
CA ARG A 146 3.78 -12.49 16.83
C ARG A 146 2.52 -12.50 17.71
N ARG A 147 2.64 -12.14 18.99
CA ARG A 147 1.51 -12.04 19.94
C ARG A 147 0.49 -10.95 19.57
N GLN A 148 0.94 -9.84 18.99
CA GLN A 148 0.06 -8.73 18.59
C GLN A 148 -0.69 -9.04 17.30
N VAL A 149 -0.05 -9.75 16.37
CA VAL A 149 -0.69 -10.23 15.12
C VAL A 149 -1.73 -11.30 15.43
N ASP A 150 -1.41 -12.27 16.31
CA ASP A 150 -2.37 -13.31 16.73
C ASP A 150 -3.57 -12.71 17.45
N GLN A 151 -3.36 -11.66 18.24
CA GLN A 151 -4.47 -10.92 18.88
C GLN A 151 -5.32 -10.18 17.85
N ALA A 152 -4.69 -9.52 16.84
CA ALA A 152 -5.41 -8.83 15.77
C ALA A 152 -6.25 -9.77 14.91
N MET A 153 -5.67 -10.91 14.54
CA MET A 153 -6.36 -11.94 13.76
C MET A 153 -7.51 -12.58 14.54
N LYS A 154 -7.33 -12.81 15.83
CA LYS A 154 -8.40 -13.29 16.72
C LYS A 154 -9.49 -12.22 16.90
N LEU A 155 -9.11 -10.94 16.97
CA LEU A 155 -10.07 -9.83 17.07
C LEU A 155 -10.86 -9.66 15.78
N GLY A 156 -10.17 -9.57 14.63
CA GLY A 156 -10.80 -9.46 13.31
C GLY A 156 -11.68 -10.66 12.97
N GLY A 157 -11.22 -11.89 13.27
CA GLY A 157 -12.00 -13.10 13.12
C GLY A 157 -13.24 -13.11 14.02
N ARG A 158 -13.11 -12.69 15.29
CA ARG A 158 -14.22 -12.61 16.24
C ARG A 158 -15.25 -11.53 15.87
N VAL A 159 -14.83 -10.40 15.29
CA VAL A 159 -15.75 -9.36 14.80
C VAL A 159 -16.49 -9.87 13.55
N LEU A 160 -15.81 -10.58 12.65
CA LEU A 160 -16.44 -11.17 11.45
C LEU A 160 -17.37 -12.37 11.79
N ASP A 161 -17.01 -13.19 12.78
CA ASP A 161 -17.83 -14.30 13.25
C ASP A 161 -18.88 -13.87 14.30
N GLY A 162 -18.70 -12.70 14.91
CA GLY A 162 -19.47 -12.21 16.06
C GLY A 162 -20.96 -12.02 15.81
N SER A 163 -21.38 -11.78 14.56
CA SER A 163 -22.82 -11.69 14.24
C SER A 163 -23.57 -13.01 14.40
N ARG A 164 -22.88 -14.16 14.29
CA ARG A 164 -23.45 -15.49 14.51
C ARG A 164 -23.17 -16.05 15.92
N ALA A 165 -22.08 -15.61 16.56
CA ALA A 165 -21.65 -16.06 17.87
C ALA A 165 -22.35 -15.34 19.03
N LEU A 166 -22.80 -14.08 18.83
CA LEU A 166 -23.52 -13.29 19.85
C LEU A 166 -24.81 -13.96 20.32
N TYR A 167 -25.43 -14.79 19.48
CA TYR A 167 -26.62 -15.56 19.84
C TYR A 167 -26.35 -16.81 20.72
N ARG A 168 -25.07 -17.20 20.86
CA ARG A 168 -24.68 -18.45 21.54
C ARG A 168 -23.91 -18.27 22.85
N ASP A 169 -23.28 -17.11 23.08
CA ASP A 169 -22.48 -16.89 24.30
C ASP A 169 -22.59 -15.44 24.81
N PRO A 170 -23.36 -15.21 25.92
CA PRO A 170 -23.48 -13.87 26.55
C PRO A 170 -22.16 -13.32 27.10
N GLY A 171 -21.17 -14.18 27.43
CA GLY A 171 -19.85 -13.76 27.88
C GLY A 171 -19.02 -13.08 26.75
N LEU A 172 -19.32 -13.43 25.49
CA LEU A 172 -18.70 -12.81 24.32
C LEU A 172 -19.15 -11.35 24.13
N ALA A 173 -20.37 -11.03 24.54
CA ALA A 173 -20.91 -9.66 24.46
C ALA A 173 -20.11 -8.68 25.32
N THR A 174 -19.64 -9.09 26.49
CA THR A 174 -18.82 -8.23 27.37
C THR A 174 -17.41 -8.02 26.84
N VAL A 175 -16.82 -9.02 26.19
CA VAL A 175 -15.51 -8.92 25.54
C VAL A 175 -15.60 -8.02 24.30
N ILE A 176 -16.63 -8.20 23.47
CA ILE A 176 -16.88 -7.36 22.28
C ILE A 176 -17.21 -5.92 22.69
N ALA A 177 -17.98 -5.70 23.77
CA ALA A 177 -18.28 -4.37 24.29
C ALA A 177 -17.04 -3.67 24.83
N ARG A 178 -16.15 -4.38 25.51
CA ARG A 178 -14.88 -3.84 26.03
C ARG A 178 -13.89 -3.53 24.90
N GLU A 179 -13.66 -4.48 24.01
CA GLU A 179 -12.75 -4.32 22.88
C GLU A 179 -13.31 -3.36 21.83
N GLY A 180 -14.63 -3.38 21.59
CA GLY A 180 -15.33 -2.41 20.76
C GLY A 180 -15.29 -0.99 21.33
N GLY A 181 -15.32 -0.85 22.66
CA GLY A 181 -15.14 0.43 23.34
C GLY A 181 -13.72 1.02 23.14
N GLU A 182 -12.69 0.19 23.18
CA GLU A 182 -11.32 0.63 22.89
C GLU A 182 -11.15 1.04 21.41
N ILE A 183 -11.69 0.26 20.48
CA ILE A 183 -11.68 0.58 19.04
C ILE A 183 -12.48 1.87 18.78
N ALA A 184 -13.65 2.03 19.37
CA ALA A 184 -14.46 3.23 19.24
C ALA A 184 -13.75 4.47 19.81
N ARG A 185 -13.02 4.32 20.93
CA ARG A 185 -12.24 5.41 21.52
C ARG A 185 -11.08 5.82 20.64
N GLU A 186 -10.33 4.89 20.07
CA GLU A 186 -9.22 5.17 19.15
C GLU A 186 -9.73 5.79 17.83
N LEU A 187 -10.86 5.29 17.31
CA LEU A 187 -11.50 5.89 16.15
C LEU A 187 -11.95 7.33 16.47
N ALA A 188 -12.59 7.54 17.62
CA ALA A 188 -12.95 8.87 18.08
C ALA A 188 -11.71 9.76 18.25
N GLN A 189 -10.62 9.23 18.79
CA GLN A 189 -9.36 9.96 18.94
C GLN A 189 -8.74 10.30 17.58
N ALA A 190 -8.77 9.38 16.59
CA ALA A 190 -8.34 9.65 15.22
C ALA A 190 -9.23 10.71 14.54
N LEU A 191 -10.54 10.68 14.78
CA LEU A 191 -11.50 11.66 14.26
C LEU A 191 -11.38 13.03 14.94
N THR A 192 -10.91 13.09 16.19
CA THR A 192 -10.68 14.32 16.95
C THR A 192 -9.30 14.93 16.77
N LEU A 193 -8.38 14.27 16.04
CA LEU A 193 -7.14 14.90 15.63
C LEU A 193 -7.44 16.23 14.91
N SER A 194 -6.67 17.27 15.20
CA SER A 194 -6.76 18.52 14.44
C SER A 194 -6.45 18.28 12.97
N ASP A 195 -7.03 19.01 12.07
CA ASP A 195 -6.64 18.97 10.68
C ASP A 195 -5.19 19.44 10.52
N ASP A 196 -4.47 18.88 9.54
CA ASP A 196 -3.15 19.39 9.19
C ASP A 196 -3.23 20.85 8.75
N PRO A 197 -2.20 21.67 9.01
CA PRO A 197 -2.18 23.06 8.60
C PRO A 197 -2.45 23.23 7.09
N PRO A 198 -3.12 24.32 6.68
CA PRO A 198 -3.32 24.60 5.27
C PRO A 198 -1.98 24.92 4.60
N THR A 199 -1.65 24.16 3.57
CA THR A 199 -0.43 24.34 2.75
C THR A 199 -0.77 24.12 1.27
N ALA A 200 0.17 24.42 0.36
CA ALA A 200 0.05 24.13 -1.06
C ALA A 200 -0.20 22.62 -1.33
N LEU A 201 0.17 21.74 -0.40
CA LEU A 201 -0.05 20.30 -0.50
C LEU A 201 -1.51 19.90 -0.24
N LYS A 202 -2.28 20.73 0.47
CA LYS A 202 -3.67 20.45 0.89
C LYS A 202 -4.68 21.14 -0.03
N ARG A 203 -4.69 20.73 -1.31
CA ARG A 203 -5.62 21.28 -2.32
C ARG A 203 -6.60 20.20 -2.80
N PRO A 204 -7.73 20.58 -3.40
CA PRO A 204 -8.62 19.63 -4.06
C PRO A 204 -7.86 18.78 -5.08
N LEU A 205 -8.10 17.47 -5.06
CA LEU A 205 -7.44 16.55 -5.98
C LEU A 205 -7.93 16.79 -7.42
N GLY A 206 -6.97 16.98 -8.33
CA GLY A 206 -7.25 17.05 -9.76
C GLY A 206 -7.49 15.66 -10.38
N VAL A 207 -8.10 15.64 -11.56
CA VAL A 207 -8.29 14.42 -12.35
C VAL A 207 -6.96 13.97 -12.95
N ILE A 208 -6.13 14.91 -13.39
CA ILE A 208 -4.85 14.63 -14.04
C ILE A 208 -3.82 14.20 -12.99
N LYS A 209 -3.30 12.99 -13.14
CA LYS A 209 -2.18 12.46 -12.33
C LYS A 209 -0.88 12.66 -13.09
N ARG A 210 0.19 12.87 -12.35
CA ARG A 210 1.54 12.92 -12.91
C ARG A 210 2.42 11.92 -12.17
N CYS A 211 3.18 11.15 -12.92
CA CYS A 211 4.17 10.22 -12.42
C CYS A 211 5.54 10.68 -12.87
N ALA A 212 6.48 10.69 -11.94
CA ALA A 212 7.88 10.98 -12.20
C ALA A 212 8.73 10.09 -11.30
N TRP A 213 9.94 9.79 -11.73
CA TRP A 213 10.97 9.13 -10.94
C TRP A 213 12.31 9.77 -11.27
N ALA A 214 13.18 9.81 -10.28
CA ALA A 214 14.53 10.28 -10.38
C ALA A 214 15.49 9.13 -10.71
N GLU A 215 16.76 9.49 -10.94
CA GLU A 215 17.82 8.48 -11.02
C GLU A 215 17.90 7.64 -9.73
N PRO A 216 18.28 6.36 -9.84
CA PRO A 216 18.38 5.48 -8.70
C PRO A 216 19.38 5.97 -7.64
N LEU A 217 19.00 5.88 -6.38
CA LEU A 217 19.90 6.12 -5.26
C LEU A 217 20.62 4.83 -4.85
N SER A 218 21.89 4.95 -4.44
CA SER A 218 22.64 3.82 -3.92
C SER A 218 22.05 3.32 -2.61
N LEU A 219 21.59 2.06 -2.59
CA LEU A 219 21.08 1.44 -1.37
C LEU A 219 22.15 1.35 -0.28
N ASP A 220 23.42 1.17 -0.66
CA ASP A 220 24.53 1.07 0.30
C ASP A 220 24.84 2.42 0.95
N GLU A 221 24.67 3.52 0.23
CA GLU A 221 24.74 4.87 0.83
C GLU A 221 23.62 5.07 1.85
N VAL A 222 22.37 4.76 1.48
CA VAL A 222 21.23 4.88 2.42
C VAL A 222 21.43 3.99 3.65
N LYS A 223 21.91 2.75 3.47
CA LYS A 223 22.23 1.83 4.57
C LYS A 223 23.36 2.38 5.44
N THR A 224 24.35 3.05 4.85
CA THR A 224 25.48 3.64 5.58
C THR A 224 25.00 4.78 6.45
N VAL A 225 24.18 5.71 5.94
CA VAL A 225 23.53 6.75 6.72
C VAL A 225 22.74 6.15 7.87
N GLY A 226 21.92 5.13 7.60
CA GLY A 226 21.14 4.44 8.63
C GLY A 226 22.01 3.84 9.74
N ARG A 227 23.15 3.22 9.41
CA ARG A 227 24.08 2.65 10.39
C ARG A 227 24.75 3.72 11.23
N VAL A 228 25.20 4.81 10.61
CA VAL A 228 25.90 5.91 11.30
C VAL A 228 24.95 6.61 12.27
N LEU A 229 23.70 6.83 11.90
CA LEU A 229 22.71 7.53 12.71
C LEU A 229 21.89 6.60 13.64
N GLY A 230 22.14 5.28 13.59
CA GLY A 230 21.43 4.30 14.44
C GLY A 230 19.95 4.14 14.06
N CYS A 231 19.58 4.39 12.80
CA CYS A 231 18.21 4.33 12.32
C CYS A 231 18.06 3.36 11.14
N THR A 232 16.83 3.14 10.69
CA THR A 232 16.52 2.21 9.60
C THR A 232 16.58 2.92 8.25
N VAL A 233 16.73 2.14 7.16
CA VAL A 233 16.60 2.64 5.76
C VAL A 233 15.27 3.39 5.57
N ASN A 234 14.18 2.86 6.15
CA ASN A 234 12.87 3.50 6.05
C ASN A 234 12.83 4.87 6.72
N ASP A 235 13.47 5.02 7.89
CA ASP A 235 13.54 6.30 8.59
C ASP A 235 14.31 7.35 7.77
N VAL A 236 15.41 6.93 7.11
CA VAL A 236 16.16 7.79 6.19
C VAL A 236 15.32 8.23 5.01
N LEU A 237 14.63 7.29 4.34
CA LEU A 237 13.79 7.60 3.17
C LEU A 237 12.60 8.52 3.53
N LEU A 238 11.97 8.30 4.67
CA LEU A 238 10.89 9.17 5.16
C LEU A 238 11.39 10.57 5.51
N ALA A 239 12.61 10.67 6.07
CA ALA A 239 13.24 11.98 6.33
C ALA A 239 13.62 12.70 5.02
N CYS A 240 14.05 11.97 3.98
CA CYS A 240 14.24 12.53 2.64
C CYS A 240 12.92 13.05 2.06
N ALA A 241 11.83 12.28 2.20
CA ALA A 241 10.51 12.73 1.77
C ALA A 241 10.06 14.00 2.50
N ALA A 242 10.26 14.08 3.83
CA ALA A 242 9.97 15.29 4.61
C ALA A 242 10.82 16.49 4.14
N GLY A 243 12.09 16.25 3.77
CA GLY A 243 12.96 17.28 3.20
C GLY A 243 12.46 17.77 1.84
N ALA A 244 12.09 16.87 0.95
CA ALA A 244 11.54 17.23 -0.36
C ALA A 244 10.23 18.03 -0.25
N LEU A 245 9.37 17.68 0.72
CA LEU A 245 8.16 18.46 1.00
C LEU A 245 8.49 19.87 1.51
N ARG A 246 9.53 19.99 2.37
CA ARG A 246 10.03 21.30 2.82
C ARG A 246 10.48 22.15 1.64
N ASP A 247 11.34 21.61 0.80
CA ASP A 247 11.90 22.32 -0.35
C ASP A 247 10.79 22.75 -1.31
N TYR A 248 9.81 21.86 -1.55
CA TYR A 248 8.63 22.17 -2.36
C TYR A 248 7.80 23.34 -1.83
N LEU A 249 7.63 23.45 -0.49
CA LEU A 249 6.90 24.57 0.12
C LEU A 249 7.70 25.88 0.01
N VAL A 250 9.02 25.83 0.27
CA VAL A 250 9.90 26.99 0.12
C VAL A 250 9.90 27.50 -1.32
N GLU A 251 9.94 26.63 -2.33
CA GLU A 251 9.85 27.00 -3.75
C GLU A 251 8.49 27.68 -4.10
N ARG A 252 7.51 27.61 -3.21
CA ARG A 252 6.20 28.25 -3.36
C ARG A 252 5.97 29.43 -2.44
N ASP A 253 7.06 29.98 -1.89
CA ASP A 253 7.04 31.10 -0.97
C ASP A 253 6.21 30.81 0.32
N GLU A 254 6.09 29.54 0.71
CA GLU A 254 5.51 29.15 1.99
C GLU A 254 6.62 28.93 3.02
N ASP A 255 6.42 29.43 4.24
CA ASP A 255 7.33 29.18 5.37
C ASP A 255 7.00 27.83 6.03
N PRO A 256 7.88 26.83 5.91
CA PRO A 256 7.67 25.54 6.53
C PRO A 256 8.19 25.45 7.97
N ASP A 257 8.77 26.48 8.56
CA ASP A 257 9.42 26.40 9.86
C ASP A 257 8.40 26.02 10.96
N GLY A 258 8.77 25.01 11.75
CA GLY A 258 7.89 24.43 12.77
C GLY A 258 6.75 23.56 12.22
N LEU A 259 6.64 23.38 10.90
CA LEU A 259 5.57 22.61 10.28
C LEU A 259 5.74 21.12 10.52
N ILE A 260 4.70 20.48 11.01
CA ILE A 260 4.54 19.03 11.09
C ILE A 260 3.39 18.63 10.18
N LEU A 261 3.66 17.74 9.23
CA LEU A 261 2.62 17.11 8.41
C LEU A 261 2.46 15.65 8.81
N ARG A 262 1.27 15.12 8.67
CA ARG A 262 1.02 13.70 8.94
C ARG A 262 1.01 12.88 7.67
N ALA A 263 1.77 11.79 7.69
CA ALA A 263 1.71 10.76 6.69
C ALA A 263 0.95 9.55 7.23
N THR A 264 0.05 9.01 6.43
CA THR A 264 -0.59 7.73 6.72
C THR A 264 0.29 6.61 6.22
N VAL A 265 0.82 5.79 7.14
CA VAL A 265 1.72 4.68 6.83
C VAL A 265 0.98 3.36 7.03
N PRO A 266 0.86 2.52 5.99
CA PRO A 266 0.29 1.19 6.13
C PRO A 266 1.28 0.26 6.84
N VAL A 267 0.79 -0.45 7.85
CA VAL A 267 1.55 -1.47 8.60
C VAL A 267 0.96 -2.83 8.28
N ASN A 268 1.77 -3.72 7.73
CA ASN A 268 1.32 -5.07 7.41
C ASN A 268 1.03 -5.87 8.68
N LEU A 269 -0.19 -6.40 8.78
CA LEU A 269 -0.65 -7.24 9.89
C LEU A 269 -0.76 -8.72 9.50
N ARG A 270 -0.37 -9.09 8.27
CA ARG A 270 -0.48 -10.45 7.75
C ARG A 270 0.68 -11.33 8.25
N PRO A 271 0.42 -12.53 8.81
CA PRO A 271 1.45 -13.50 9.11
C PRO A 271 2.22 -13.92 7.85
N LEU A 272 3.55 -14.18 7.97
CA LEU A 272 4.41 -14.61 6.85
C LEU A 272 3.90 -15.87 6.14
N GLU A 273 3.37 -16.81 6.89
CA GLU A 273 2.76 -18.05 6.37
C GLU A 273 1.56 -17.81 5.44
N HIS A 274 0.96 -16.62 5.51
CA HIS A 274 -0.13 -16.18 4.66
C HIS A 274 0.27 -15.12 3.63
N ALA A 275 1.55 -14.85 3.44
CA ALA A 275 2.05 -13.79 2.55
C ALA A 275 1.55 -13.95 1.10
N LYS A 276 1.36 -15.19 0.63
CA LYS A 276 0.85 -15.51 -0.71
C LYS A 276 -0.68 -15.36 -0.86
N LYS A 277 -1.44 -15.13 0.22
CA LYS A 277 -2.90 -14.93 0.13
C LYS A 277 -3.21 -13.50 -0.28
N LEU A 278 -4.05 -13.32 -1.29
CA LEU A 278 -4.58 -12.02 -1.68
C LEU A 278 -5.53 -11.44 -0.60
N GLY A 279 -5.71 -10.14 -0.63
CA GLY A 279 -6.58 -9.41 0.28
C GLY A 279 -5.83 -8.28 1.01
N ASN A 280 -6.55 -7.42 1.70
CA ASN A 280 -6.01 -6.28 2.43
C ASN A 280 -5.94 -6.61 3.92
N HIS A 281 -4.71 -6.75 4.46
CA HIS A 281 -4.46 -7.08 5.86
C HIS A 281 -3.44 -6.10 6.44
N PHE A 282 -3.81 -4.83 6.52
CA PHE A 282 -2.94 -3.79 7.07
C PHE A 282 -3.71 -2.87 8.01
N GLY A 283 -3.01 -2.35 9.01
CA GLY A 283 -3.48 -1.20 9.79
C GLY A 283 -2.84 0.07 9.26
N LEU A 284 -3.47 1.21 9.53
CA LEU A 284 -2.93 2.53 9.22
C LEU A 284 -2.40 3.18 10.50
N VAL A 285 -1.25 3.83 10.40
CA VAL A 285 -0.71 4.65 11.48
C VAL A 285 -0.42 6.05 10.96
N PHE A 286 -0.58 7.03 11.84
CA PHE A 286 -0.24 8.42 11.53
C PHE A 286 1.19 8.70 11.99
N LEU A 287 2.06 8.97 11.02
CA LEU A 287 3.44 9.36 11.26
C LEU A 287 3.57 10.87 11.11
N GLU A 288 4.05 11.53 12.14
CA GLU A 288 4.42 12.93 12.08
C GLU A 288 5.73 13.11 11.32
N LEU A 289 5.67 13.80 10.19
CA LEU A 289 6.82 14.18 9.37
C LEU A 289 7.27 15.59 9.77
N PRO A 290 8.50 15.74 10.28
CA PRO A 290 9.03 17.04 10.71
C PRO A 290 9.51 17.88 9.51
N VAL A 291 8.57 18.35 8.69
CA VAL A 291 8.83 19.15 7.48
C VAL A 291 9.49 20.47 7.85
N GLY A 292 9.14 21.03 9.00
CA GLY A 292 9.75 22.24 9.54
C GLY A 292 11.21 22.11 9.97
N GLN A 293 11.74 20.88 10.11
CA GLN A 293 13.13 20.68 10.53
C GLN A 293 14.08 20.88 9.34
N ALA A 294 14.81 22.00 9.35
CA ALA A 294 15.75 22.35 8.28
C ALA A 294 16.99 21.45 8.25
N ASN A 295 17.54 21.10 9.42
CA ASN A 295 18.73 20.25 9.51
C ASN A 295 18.41 18.81 9.13
N PRO A 296 19.03 18.22 8.09
CA PRO A 296 18.69 16.87 7.59
C PRO A 296 19.00 15.76 8.60
N VAL A 297 20.07 15.89 9.41
CA VAL A 297 20.40 14.90 10.43
C VAL A 297 19.38 14.92 11.56
N ALA A 298 19.03 16.10 12.06
CA ALA A 298 18.00 16.25 13.09
C ALA A 298 16.63 15.75 12.58
N ARG A 299 16.33 15.94 11.29
CA ARG A 299 15.12 15.44 10.65
C ARG A 299 15.08 13.90 10.62
N VAL A 300 16.20 13.23 10.28
CA VAL A 300 16.30 11.76 10.32
C VAL A 300 16.07 11.24 11.74
N LEU A 301 16.71 11.83 12.74
CA LEU A 301 16.57 11.42 14.14
C LEU A 301 15.13 11.60 14.65
N ALA A 302 14.49 12.72 14.32
CA ALA A 302 13.09 12.97 14.68
C ALA A 302 12.12 11.97 14.03
N VAL A 303 12.33 11.63 12.75
CA VAL A 303 11.54 10.58 12.07
C VAL A 303 11.76 9.23 12.74
N ALA A 304 13.00 8.85 13.06
CA ALA A 304 13.30 7.58 13.71
C ALA A 304 12.64 7.48 15.10
N GLU A 305 12.63 8.57 15.88
CA GLU A 305 11.92 8.64 17.17
C GLU A 305 10.41 8.45 16.99
N ASN A 306 9.80 9.18 16.04
CA ASN A 306 8.38 9.07 15.74
C ASN A 306 8.00 7.64 15.29
N MET A 307 8.81 7.01 14.45
CA MET A 307 8.61 5.62 14.00
C MET A 307 8.73 4.63 15.16
N ASN A 308 9.68 4.83 16.09
CA ASN A 308 9.82 3.95 17.25
C ASN A 308 8.63 4.08 18.21
N ARG A 309 8.09 5.29 18.40
CA ARG A 309 6.86 5.54 19.16
C ARG A 309 5.65 4.79 18.55
N ILE A 310 5.52 4.83 17.23
CA ILE A 310 4.45 4.11 16.51
C ILE A 310 4.62 2.59 16.66
N LYS A 311 5.84 2.06 16.47
CA LYS A 311 6.12 0.62 16.60
C LYS A 311 5.79 0.06 17.98
N SER A 312 5.90 0.86 19.03
CA SER A 312 5.54 0.49 20.39
C SER A 312 4.05 0.65 20.70
N SER A 313 3.29 1.33 19.83
CA SER A 313 1.85 1.58 19.99
C SER A 313 0.99 0.43 19.45
N ARG A 314 -0.29 0.40 19.86
CA ARG A 314 -1.31 -0.51 19.30
C ARG A 314 -2.08 0.11 18.14
N GLN A 315 -1.67 1.27 17.64
CA GLN A 315 -2.42 2.05 16.66
C GLN A 315 -2.75 1.26 15.39
N ALA A 316 -1.77 0.54 14.82
CA ALA A 316 -2.00 -0.26 13.60
C ALA A 316 -3.09 -1.33 13.78
N LEU A 317 -3.11 -1.98 14.96
CA LEU A 317 -4.09 -3.00 15.27
C LEU A 317 -5.50 -2.41 15.44
N MET A 318 -5.59 -1.28 16.12
CA MET A 318 -6.84 -0.61 16.37
C MET A 318 -7.44 0.01 15.12
N THR A 319 -6.61 0.62 14.27
CA THR A 319 -7.05 1.14 12.96
C THR A 319 -7.49 0.02 12.02
N PHE A 320 -6.85 -1.13 12.04
CA PHE A 320 -7.32 -2.31 11.30
C PHE A 320 -8.72 -2.74 11.76
N GLY A 321 -8.95 -2.85 13.06
CA GLY A 321 -10.28 -3.15 13.62
C GLY A 321 -11.33 -2.10 13.26
N ALA A 322 -10.98 -0.81 13.32
CA ALA A 322 -11.84 0.29 12.94
C ALA A 322 -12.21 0.26 11.44
N LEU A 323 -11.24 0.03 10.57
CA LEU A 323 -11.45 -0.10 9.12
C LEU A 323 -12.30 -1.34 8.78
N ALA A 324 -12.07 -2.47 9.45
CA ALA A 324 -12.88 -3.67 9.28
C ALA A 324 -14.34 -3.42 9.68
N THR A 325 -14.55 -2.75 10.81
CA THR A 325 -15.90 -2.37 11.28
C THR A 325 -16.57 -1.39 10.33
N LEU A 326 -15.83 -0.37 9.87
CA LEU A 326 -16.32 0.60 8.90
C LEU A 326 -16.71 -0.08 7.57
N GLY A 327 -15.93 -1.05 7.11
CA GLY A 327 -16.23 -1.85 5.91
C GLY A 327 -17.54 -2.64 5.99
N MET A 328 -18.09 -2.87 7.20
CA MET A 328 -19.38 -3.52 7.43
C MET A 328 -20.56 -2.53 7.46
N THR A 329 -20.29 -1.23 7.47
CA THR A 329 -21.35 -0.19 7.48
C THR A 329 -21.86 0.11 6.07
N PRO A 330 -23.06 0.70 5.92
CA PRO A 330 -23.55 1.14 4.61
C PRO A 330 -22.63 2.16 3.93
N THR A 331 -22.55 2.12 2.60
CA THR A 331 -21.68 2.98 1.77
C THR A 331 -21.73 4.49 2.13
N PRO A 332 -22.89 5.12 2.44
CA PRO A 332 -22.92 6.52 2.85
C PRO A 332 -22.11 6.80 4.13
N VAL A 333 -22.15 5.88 5.11
CA VAL A 333 -21.39 6.02 6.37
C VAL A 333 -19.90 5.88 6.10
N GLN A 334 -19.51 4.92 5.24
CA GLN A 334 -18.12 4.75 4.80
C GLN A 334 -17.57 6.03 4.14
N ARG A 335 -18.35 6.65 3.24
CA ARG A 335 -17.95 7.89 2.56
C ARG A 335 -17.71 9.04 3.53
N ILE A 336 -18.62 9.25 4.49
CA ILE A 336 -18.48 10.31 5.50
C ILE A 336 -17.21 10.06 6.34
N ALA A 337 -16.99 8.83 6.79
CA ALA A 337 -15.82 8.48 7.60
C ALA A 337 -14.51 8.66 6.81
N LEU A 338 -14.48 8.24 5.53
CA LEU A 338 -13.33 8.43 4.66
C LEU A 338 -13.05 9.92 4.37
N ASP A 339 -14.09 10.74 4.17
CA ASP A 339 -13.96 12.18 3.97
C ASP A 339 -13.35 12.87 5.21
N ILE A 340 -13.82 12.53 6.41
CA ILE A 340 -13.24 13.02 7.65
C ILE A 340 -11.79 12.58 7.79
N PHE A 341 -11.49 11.30 7.50
CA PHE A 341 -10.15 10.73 7.61
C PHE A 341 -9.16 11.36 6.61
N SER A 342 -9.63 11.71 5.40
CA SER A 342 -8.79 12.30 4.36
C SER A 342 -8.37 13.75 4.64
N ARG A 343 -8.98 14.40 5.62
CA ARG A 343 -8.63 15.78 6.03
C ARG A 343 -7.57 15.83 7.13
N LYS A 344 -7.30 14.69 7.76
CA LYS A 344 -6.36 14.56 8.90
C LYS A 344 -4.95 14.29 8.41
#